data_36dcf1ea574bb2c502c75c2d702db433
#
_entry.id   36dcf1ea574bb2c502c75c2d702db433
#
_cell.length_a   1.000
_cell.length_b   1.000
_cell.length_c   1.000
_cell.angle_alpha   90.00
_cell.angle_beta   90.00
_cell.angle_gamma   90.00
#
_symmetry.space_group_name_H-M   'P 1'
#
loop_
_entity.id
_entity.type
_entity.pdbx_description
1 polymer ?
#
loop_
_entity_poly.entity_id
_entity_poly.type
_entity_poly.pdbx_seq_one_letter_code
_entity_poly.pdbx_strand_id
1 'polypeptide(L)'
;MSIHVRLRVGSEVYAMPVEHVLEVAELGEVAQLPGAPPAVLGVRNLRGQILPVVDLAALLGIAGGGELQRLVIAESGDRRAGFAIDEVSDVGALPDALEETESELLVGAALVDDQLVGIVDVPRLFETLEQERGR
;
A
#
# COMPACT_ATOMS: atom_id res chain seq x y z
N MET A 1 -6.69 20.55 0.30
CA MET A 1 -5.99 19.51 1.07
C MET A 1 -6.84 18.25 1.09
N SER A 2 -6.18 17.10 0.96
CA SER A 2 -6.86 15.80 0.96
C SER A 2 -6.41 14.98 2.16
N ILE A 3 -7.31 14.15 2.68
CA ILE A 3 -7.00 13.31 3.85
C ILE A 3 -6.32 12.04 3.37
N HIS A 4 -5.24 11.69 4.03
CA HIS A 4 -4.42 10.52 3.72
C HIS A 4 -4.12 9.70 4.96
N VAL A 5 -3.96 8.41 4.76
CA VAL A 5 -3.41 7.50 5.77
C VAL A 5 -1.91 7.44 5.52
N ARG A 6 -1.11 7.82 6.51
CA ARG A 6 0.35 7.74 6.41
C ARG A 6 0.84 6.39 6.87
N LEU A 7 1.71 5.80 6.06
CA LEU A 7 2.17 4.44 6.22
C LEU A 7 3.69 4.45 6.37
N ARG A 8 4.19 3.76 7.39
CA ARG A 8 5.62 3.48 7.46
C ARG A 8 5.89 2.16 6.75
N VAL A 9 6.81 2.21 5.80
CA VAL A 9 7.20 1.06 5.00
C VAL A 9 8.74 0.99 5.04
N GLY A 10 9.27 0.14 5.90
CA GLY A 10 10.70 0.13 6.19
C GLY A 10 11.14 1.44 6.82
N SER A 11 12.10 2.11 6.20
CA SER A 11 12.60 3.42 6.67
C SER A 11 11.92 4.59 5.99
N GLU A 12 10.94 4.34 5.13
CA GLU A 12 10.30 5.39 4.34
C GLU A 12 8.85 5.58 4.75
N VAL A 13 8.31 6.74 4.41
CA VAL A 13 6.91 7.08 4.70
C VAL A 13 6.17 7.32 3.39
N TYR A 14 5.03 6.67 3.27
CA TYR A 14 4.13 6.82 2.14
C TYR A 14 2.77 7.25 2.66
N ALA A 15 1.89 7.65 1.76
CA ALA A 15 0.53 8.01 2.12
C ALA A 15 -0.43 7.46 1.07
N MET A 16 -1.59 7.03 1.56
CA MET A 16 -2.63 6.49 0.70
C MET A 16 -3.88 7.35 0.87
N PRO A 17 -4.50 7.82 -0.23
CA PRO A 17 -5.73 8.60 -0.12
C PRO A 17 -6.80 7.83 0.64
N VAL A 18 -7.42 8.48 1.62
CA VAL A 18 -8.39 7.83 2.51
C VAL A 18 -9.60 7.28 1.75
N GLU A 19 -9.92 7.87 0.62
CA GLU A 19 -11.05 7.41 -0.22
C GLU A 19 -10.88 5.98 -0.73
N HIS A 20 -9.64 5.47 -0.78
CA HIS A 20 -9.35 4.11 -1.19
C HIS A 20 -9.17 3.15 -0.02
N VAL A 21 -9.14 3.65 1.21
CA VAL A 21 -8.87 2.81 2.38
C VAL A 21 -10.17 2.38 3.03
N LEU A 22 -10.40 1.08 3.09
CA LEU A 22 -11.58 0.53 3.75
C LEU A 22 -11.36 0.38 5.25
N GLU A 23 -10.20 -0.15 5.63
CA GLU A 23 -9.85 -0.33 7.04
C GLU A 23 -8.37 -0.64 7.19
N VAL A 24 -7.89 -0.54 8.42
CA VAL A 24 -6.56 -0.99 8.80
C VAL A 24 -6.76 -2.14 9.79
N ALA A 25 -6.10 -3.26 9.53
CA ALA A 25 -6.22 -4.46 10.37
C ALA A 25 -4.84 -4.95 10.75
N GLU A 26 -4.78 -5.90 11.68
CA GLU A 26 -3.56 -6.62 11.94
C GLU A 26 -3.24 -7.51 10.74
N LEU A 27 -1.96 -7.76 10.49
CA LEU A 27 -1.55 -8.62 9.38
C LEU A 27 -2.18 -10.01 9.50
N GLY A 28 -2.17 -10.58 10.71
CA GLY A 28 -2.78 -11.89 10.97
C GLY A 28 -2.09 -13.01 10.21
N GLU A 29 -2.81 -14.11 10.05
CA GLU A 29 -2.30 -15.27 9.33
C GLU A 29 -2.51 -15.12 7.83
N VAL A 30 -1.44 -15.33 7.09
CA VAL A 30 -1.44 -15.26 5.63
C VAL A 30 -1.15 -16.65 5.09
N ALA A 31 -2.08 -17.17 4.30
CA ALA A 31 -1.89 -18.46 3.64
C ALA A 31 -1.12 -18.26 2.35
N GLN A 32 -0.01 -18.95 2.18
CA GLN A 32 0.80 -18.82 0.97
C GLN A 32 0.04 -19.36 -0.24
N LEU A 33 0.20 -18.67 -1.35
CA LEU A 33 -0.42 -19.04 -2.62
C LEU A 33 0.66 -19.48 -3.59
N PRO A 34 0.76 -20.77 -3.92
CA PRO A 34 1.78 -21.25 -4.85
C PRO A 34 1.66 -20.55 -6.21
N GLY A 35 2.80 -20.14 -6.75
CA GLY A 35 2.84 -19.49 -8.06
C GLY A 35 2.43 -18.02 -8.05
N ALA A 36 2.24 -17.43 -6.88
CA ALA A 36 1.88 -16.02 -6.81
C ALA A 36 3.04 -15.12 -7.28
N PRO A 37 2.74 -13.91 -7.80
CA PRO A 37 3.78 -12.92 -8.11
C PRO A 37 4.64 -12.59 -6.88
N PRO A 38 5.89 -12.13 -7.08
CA PRO A 38 6.81 -11.90 -5.95
C PRO A 38 6.29 -10.95 -4.88
N ALA A 39 5.51 -9.93 -5.23
CA ALA A 39 4.98 -8.99 -4.26
C ALA A 39 3.79 -9.56 -3.47
N VAL A 40 3.19 -10.66 -3.91
CA VAL A 40 2.05 -11.26 -3.25
C VAL A 40 2.52 -12.26 -2.21
N LEU A 41 2.26 -11.97 -0.94
CA LEU A 41 2.63 -12.84 0.18
C LEU A 41 1.70 -14.06 0.26
N GLY A 42 0.47 -13.91 -0.17
CA GLY A 42 -0.52 -14.96 -0.12
C GLY A 42 -1.92 -14.38 -0.04
N VAL A 43 -2.80 -15.06 0.66
CA VAL A 43 -4.18 -14.63 0.86
C VAL A 43 -4.54 -14.67 2.34
N ARG A 44 -5.49 -13.86 2.73
CA ARG A 44 -6.03 -13.84 4.07
C ARG A 44 -7.54 -13.87 4.02
N ASN A 45 -8.12 -14.69 4.89
CA ASN A 45 -9.57 -14.68 5.09
C ASN A 45 -9.89 -13.61 6.14
N LEU A 46 -10.52 -12.53 5.71
CA LEU A 46 -10.94 -11.47 6.60
C LEU A 46 -12.46 -11.45 6.65
N ARG A 47 -13.00 -11.96 7.77
CA ARG A 47 -14.45 -12.01 7.99
C ARG A 47 -15.21 -12.67 6.84
N GLY A 48 -14.67 -13.80 6.35
CA GLY A 48 -15.30 -14.56 5.28
C GLY A 48 -14.96 -14.10 3.87
N GLN A 49 -14.22 -13.02 3.73
CA GLN A 49 -13.75 -12.54 2.43
C GLN A 49 -12.28 -12.89 2.24
N ILE A 50 -11.96 -13.54 1.14
CA ILE A 50 -10.58 -13.90 0.79
C ILE A 50 -9.96 -12.73 0.04
N LEU A 51 -8.88 -12.19 0.60
CA LEU A 51 -8.17 -11.06 0.01
C LEU A 51 -6.72 -11.42 -0.28
N PRO A 52 -6.19 -10.98 -1.43
CA PRO A 52 -4.75 -11.09 -1.65
C PRO A 52 -4.01 -10.16 -0.69
N VAL A 53 -2.87 -10.61 -0.19
CA VAL A 53 -2.01 -9.84 0.72
C VAL A 53 -0.74 -9.50 -0.04
N VAL A 54 -0.47 -8.22 -0.17
CA VAL A 54 0.61 -7.68 -1.00
C VAL A 54 1.63 -7.00 -0.10
N ASP A 55 2.90 -7.33 -0.27
CA ASP A 55 4.00 -6.61 0.38
C ASP A 55 4.19 -5.28 -0.36
N LEU A 56 3.78 -4.19 0.25
CA LEU A 56 3.83 -2.89 -0.40
C LEU A 56 5.27 -2.47 -0.73
N ALA A 57 6.22 -2.76 0.14
CA ALA A 57 7.63 -2.45 -0.13
C ALA A 57 8.10 -3.17 -1.40
N ALA A 58 7.78 -4.45 -1.52
CA ALA A 58 8.16 -5.23 -2.70
C ALA A 58 7.51 -4.67 -3.96
N LEU A 59 6.25 -4.31 -3.91
CA LEU A 59 5.55 -3.76 -5.06
C LEU A 59 6.13 -2.40 -5.47
N LEU A 60 6.48 -1.56 -4.51
CA LEU A 60 7.09 -0.26 -4.78
C LEU A 60 8.56 -0.36 -5.20
N GLY A 61 9.16 -1.53 -5.08
CA GLY A 61 10.55 -1.75 -5.46
C GLY A 61 11.55 -1.14 -4.48
N ILE A 62 11.15 -0.98 -3.22
CA ILE A 62 12.03 -0.44 -2.18
C ILE A 62 12.55 -1.55 -1.29
N ALA A 63 13.70 -1.29 -0.66
CA ALA A 63 14.28 -2.24 0.27
C ALA A 63 13.38 -2.35 1.51
N GLY A 64 12.85 -3.54 1.75
CA GLY A 64 12.17 -3.82 3.00
C GLY A 64 13.20 -3.78 4.12
N GLY A 65 12.82 -3.55 5.29
CA GLY A 65 13.74 -3.54 6.41
C GLY A 65 13.01 -3.49 7.71
N GLY A 66 11.70 -3.33 7.63
CA GLY A 66 10.84 -3.32 8.79
C GLY A 66 10.18 -4.66 9.01
N GLU A 67 9.35 -4.68 10.01
CA GLU A 67 8.56 -5.83 10.37
C GLU A 67 7.12 -5.58 9.93
N LEU A 68 6.61 -6.44 9.05
CA LEU A 68 5.24 -6.31 8.58
C LEU A 68 4.28 -6.68 9.69
N GLN A 69 3.46 -5.73 10.13
CA GLN A 69 2.55 -5.91 11.26
C GLN A 69 1.11 -5.50 10.96
N ARG A 70 0.91 -4.63 9.97
CA ARG A 70 -0.41 -4.11 9.67
C ARG A 70 -0.80 -4.39 8.24
N LEU A 71 -2.10 -4.42 8.01
CA LEU A 71 -2.68 -4.64 6.71
C LEU A 71 -3.63 -3.48 6.41
N VAL A 72 -3.32 -2.73 5.35
CA VAL A 72 -4.22 -1.67 4.86
C VAL A 72 -5.10 -2.28 3.79
N ILE A 73 -6.38 -2.41 4.08
CA ILE A 73 -7.34 -2.94 3.11
C ILE A 73 -7.75 -1.80 2.21
N ALA A 74 -7.43 -1.91 0.93
CA ALA A 74 -7.69 -0.87 -0.05
C ALA A 74 -8.57 -1.39 -1.19
N GLU A 75 -9.24 -0.45 -1.83
CA GLU A 75 -10.18 -0.74 -2.89
C GLU A 75 -10.00 0.24 -4.04
N SER A 76 -10.10 -0.26 -5.26
CA SER A 76 -10.16 0.56 -6.48
C SER A 76 -11.14 -0.10 -7.44
N GLY A 77 -12.28 0.58 -7.67
CA GLY A 77 -13.38 -0.03 -8.40
C GLY A 77 -13.92 -1.24 -7.65
N ASP A 78 -13.96 -2.39 -8.30
CA ASP A 78 -14.42 -3.64 -7.70
C ASP A 78 -13.28 -4.51 -7.17
N ARG A 79 -12.04 -3.99 -7.19
CA ARG A 79 -10.85 -4.73 -6.76
C ARG A 79 -10.50 -4.37 -5.32
N ARG A 80 -10.13 -5.38 -4.54
CA ARG A 80 -9.72 -5.21 -3.14
C ARG A 80 -8.45 -6.01 -2.87
N ALA A 81 -7.60 -5.48 -2.02
CA ALA A 81 -6.41 -6.17 -1.56
C ALA A 81 -5.99 -5.62 -0.21
N GLY A 82 -5.24 -6.40 0.54
CA GLY A 82 -4.58 -5.95 1.74
C GLY A 82 -3.12 -5.67 1.43
N PHE A 83 -2.66 -4.46 1.73
CA PHE A 83 -1.26 -4.07 1.56
C PHE A 83 -0.56 -4.16 2.90
N ALA A 84 0.41 -5.06 2.99
CA ALA A 84 1.15 -5.29 4.22
C ALA A 84 2.21 -4.21 4.40
N ILE A 85 2.25 -3.61 5.57
CA ILE A 85 3.14 -2.51 5.93
C ILE A 85 3.65 -2.70 7.35
N ASP A 86 4.60 -1.87 7.74
CA ASP A 86 5.13 -1.90 9.12
C ASP A 86 4.13 -1.31 10.10
N GLU A 87 3.67 -0.09 9.85
CA GLU A 87 2.79 0.61 10.78
C GLU A 87 2.03 1.73 10.09
N VAL A 88 0.86 2.07 10.62
CA VAL A 88 0.18 3.32 10.28
C VAL A 88 0.67 4.37 11.26
N SER A 89 1.27 5.44 10.74
CA SER A 89 1.84 6.47 11.60
C SER A 89 0.87 7.60 11.90
N ASP A 90 -0.05 7.89 10.98
CA ASP A 90 -0.96 9.02 11.16
C ASP A 90 -2.07 8.99 10.11
N VAL A 91 -3.13 9.74 10.38
CA VAL A 91 -4.19 10.03 9.42
C VAL A 91 -4.39 11.54 9.44
N GLY A 92 -4.26 12.19 8.31
CA GLY A 92 -4.37 13.63 8.28
C GLY A 92 -4.30 14.21 6.88
N ALA A 93 -4.41 15.53 6.82
CA ALA A 93 -4.37 16.26 5.57
C ALA A 93 -2.94 16.39 5.05
N LEU A 94 -2.79 16.30 3.74
CA LEU A 94 -1.53 16.58 3.05
C LEU A 94 -1.74 17.70 2.04
N PRO A 95 -0.67 18.45 1.71
CA PRO A 95 -0.76 19.49 0.69
C PRO A 95 -1.16 18.95 -0.66
N ASP A 96 -1.90 19.75 -1.43
CA ASP A 96 -2.26 19.38 -2.80
C ASP A 96 -1.10 19.58 -3.78
N ALA A 97 -0.17 20.48 -3.46
CA ALA A 97 1.01 20.72 -4.30
C ALA A 97 2.04 19.63 -4.05
N LEU A 98 2.33 18.84 -5.08
CA LEU A 98 3.20 17.68 -4.96
C LEU A 98 4.47 17.85 -5.80
N GLU A 99 5.57 17.29 -5.27
CA GLU A 99 6.79 17.15 -6.04
C GLU A 99 6.64 15.98 -7.02
N GLU A 100 7.25 16.11 -8.18
CA GLU A 100 7.27 15.02 -9.16
C GLU A 100 8.17 13.90 -8.69
N THR A 101 7.80 12.67 -9.04
CA THR A 101 8.60 11.48 -8.76
C THR A 101 8.74 10.66 -10.03
N GLU A 102 9.76 9.81 -10.07
CA GLU A 102 9.98 8.93 -11.21
C GLU A 102 9.13 7.65 -11.15
N SER A 103 8.60 7.33 -9.98
CA SER A 103 7.81 6.11 -9.83
C SER A 103 6.41 6.28 -10.40
N GLU A 104 6.02 5.36 -11.28
CA GLU A 104 4.66 5.33 -11.82
C GLU A 104 3.61 4.92 -10.78
N LEU A 105 4.05 4.34 -9.67
CA LEU A 105 3.15 3.90 -8.60
C LEU A 105 2.83 5.01 -7.61
N LEU A 106 3.43 6.19 -7.79
CA LEU A 106 3.16 7.36 -6.97
C LEU A 106 2.52 8.45 -7.80
N VAL A 107 1.55 9.14 -7.23
CA VAL A 107 0.98 10.35 -7.79
C VAL A 107 2.00 11.48 -7.74
N GLY A 108 2.82 11.47 -6.70
CA GLY A 108 3.84 12.47 -6.44
C GLY A 108 4.33 12.32 -5.02
N ALA A 109 5.01 13.33 -4.51
CA ALA A 109 5.47 13.35 -3.13
C ALA A 109 5.13 14.68 -2.47
N ALA A 110 4.69 14.64 -1.22
CA ALA A 110 4.43 15.83 -0.42
C ALA A 110 5.58 16.04 0.55
N LEU A 111 5.97 17.30 0.75
CA LEU A 111 6.97 17.66 1.75
C LEU A 111 6.24 17.97 3.06
N VAL A 112 6.49 17.18 4.09
CA VAL A 112 5.86 17.33 5.40
C VAL A 112 6.96 17.28 6.46
N ASP A 113 7.11 18.36 7.20
CA ASP A 113 8.12 18.46 8.28
C ASP A 113 9.52 18.07 7.80
N ASP A 114 9.93 18.61 6.66
CA ASP A 114 11.22 18.35 6.01
C ASP A 114 11.40 16.90 5.52
N GLN A 115 10.33 16.10 5.51
CA GLN A 115 10.37 14.75 5.01
C GLN A 115 9.48 14.61 3.76
N LEU A 116 10.00 13.94 2.74
CA LEU A 116 9.18 13.61 1.57
C LEU A 116 8.33 12.39 1.86
N VAL A 117 7.04 12.52 1.60
CA VAL A 117 6.06 11.46 1.76
C VAL A 117 5.51 11.12 0.38
N GLY A 118 5.75 9.90 -0.08
CA GLY A 118 5.27 9.46 -1.39
C GLY A 118 3.77 9.18 -1.35
N ILE A 119 3.03 9.80 -2.27
CA ILE A 119 1.58 9.59 -2.36
C ILE A 119 1.32 8.44 -3.33
N VAL A 120 0.77 7.37 -2.83
CA VAL A 120 0.54 6.14 -3.60
C VAL A 120 -0.65 6.32 -4.55
N ASP A 121 -0.45 5.91 -5.80
CA ASP A 121 -1.51 5.85 -6.80
C ASP A 121 -2.18 4.49 -6.69
N VAL A 122 -3.28 4.41 -5.94
CA VAL A 122 -3.93 3.13 -5.64
C VAL A 122 -4.43 2.41 -6.89
N PRO A 123 -5.10 3.07 -7.85
CA PRO A 123 -5.47 2.40 -9.10
C PRO A 123 -4.27 1.78 -9.82
N ARG A 124 -3.13 2.45 -9.82
CA ARG A 124 -1.91 1.93 -10.46
C ARG A 124 -1.34 0.71 -9.74
N LEU A 125 -1.47 0.65 -8.42
CA LEU A 125 -1.06 -0.53 -7.67
C LEU A 125 -1.84 -1.76 -8.16
N PHE A 126 -3.14 -1.63 -8.30
CA PHE A 126 -3.99 -2.73 -8.77
C PHE A 126 -3.69 -3.12 -10.21
N GLU A 127 -3.48 -2.14 -11.09
CA GLU A 127 -3.09 -2.42 -12.47
C GLU A 127 -1.78 -3.20 -12.55
N THR A 128 -0.79 -2.81 -11.73
CA THR A 128 0.50 -3.47 -11.68
C THR A 128 0.36 -4.93 -11.21
N LEU A 129 -0.47 -5.15 -10.20
CA LEU A 129 -0.73 -6.51 -9.71
C LEU A 129 -1.38 -7.39 -10.78
N GLU A 130 -2.31 -6.85 -11.55
CA GLU A 130 -2.96 -7.59 -12.62
C GLU A 130 -1.97 -7.92 -13.75
N GLN A 131 -1.08 -7.00 -14.09
CA GLN A 131 -0.06 -7.23 -15.11
C GLN A 131 0.91 -8.33 -14.70
N GLU A 132 1.30 -8.36 -13.42
CA GLU A 132 2.17 -9.43 -12.90
C GLU A 132 1.47 -10.78 -12.93
N ARG A 133 0.17 -10.84 -12.68
CA ARG A 133 -0.60 -12.08 -12.73
C ARG A 133 -0.76 -12.63 -14.13
N GLY A 134 -0.71 -11.79 -15.15
CA GLY A 134 -0.86 -12.16 -16.53
C GLY A 134 0.39 -12.76 -17.19
N ARG A 135 1.47 -12.95 -16.43
CA ARG A 135 2.75 -13.47 -16.95
C ARG A 135 2.98 -14.93 -16.64
#